data_ded5b82d8726fa688bdf6d649f37faee
#
_entry.id   ded5b82d8726fa688bdf6d649f37faee
#
_cell.length_a   1.000
_cell.length_b   1.000
_cell.length_c   1.000
_cell.angle_alpha   90.00
_cell.angle_beta   90.00
_cell.angle_gamma   90.00
#
_symmetry.space_group_name_H-M   'P 1'
#
loop_
_entity.id
_entity.type
_entity.pdbx_description
1 polymer ?
#
loop_
_entity_poly.entity_id
_entity_poly.type
_entity_poly.pdbx_seq_one_letter_code
_entity_poly.pdbx_strand_id
1 'polypeptide(L)'
;MPEKPNTVEVDFIAPRHLAGAGDPTWITVPLHRACGWSHGNDPLIPRVVLSSPDQKALLRLEPNPDGQWWTLHHAQEPGRPAWYATFGARTPVELIAAVTDALTDPVPRPKAPSDPYGWLRRADWPDHGDDGFVSPDATAFVQRTGSPEDPGAWFVTAALGPDRPVWQARFSEHAPPHLITAFTKALANPKPVLRTDGPRALATRDPNLVTRNTTDVLAVYVAGALEERVRRLAGRSTPSPAPLPTERAHRANRGRAC
;
A
#
# COMPACT_ATOMS: atom_id res chain seq x y z
N MET A 1 29.79 29.91 15.96
CA MET A 1 28.42 29.72 16.47
C MET A 1 27.94 28.38 15.92
N PRO A 2 27.36 27.48 16.72
CA PRO A 2 26.76 26.26 16.15
C PRO A 2 25.61 26.64 15.24
N GLU A 3 25.64 26.10 14.04
CA GLU A 3 24.57 26.27 13.05
C GLU A 3 23.27 25.70 13.61
N LYS A 4 22.16 26.48 13.54
CA LYS A 4 20.86 25.99 13.98
C LYS A 4 20.48 24.75 13.16
N PRO A 5 20.03 23.66 13.78
CA PRO A 5 19.62 22.48 13.03
C PRO A 5 18.48 22.87 12.08
N ASN A 6 18.58 22.43 10.81
CA ASN A 6 17.54 22.63 9.80
C ASN A 6 16.34 21.73 10.16
N THR A 7 15.27 22.32 10.66
CA THR A 7 14.02 21.64 11.03
C THR A 7 12.91 21.99 10.07
N VAL A 8 11.97 21.06 9.91
CA VAL A 8 10.74 21.18 9.12
C VAL A 8 9.56 20.87 10.03
N GLU A 9 8.55 21.74 9.98
CA GLU A 9 7.27 21.46 10.66
C GLU A 9 6.56 20.32 9.96
N VAL A 10 6.13 19.31 10.74
CA VAL A 10 5.40 18.14 10.26
C VAL A 10 4.16 17.90 11.12
N ASP A 11 3.15 17.34 10.50
CA ASP A 11 1.92 16.91 11.14
C ASP A 11 1.86 15.39 11.24
N PHE A 12 1.61 14.87 12.44
CA PHE A 12 1.23 13.49 12.67
C PHE A 12 -0.28 13.39 12.76
N ILE A 13 -0.90 12.70 11.81
CA ILE A 13 -2.35 12.70 11.60
C ILE A 13 -2.93 11.30 11.80
N ALA A 14 -4.00 11.20 12.61
CA ALA A 14 -4.82 10.02 12.79
C ALA A 14 -6.31 10.40 12.83
N PRO A 15 -7.22 9.53 12.38
CA PRO A 15 -6.98 8.24 11.77
C PRO A 15 -6.40 8.38 10.35
N ARG A 16 -5.69 7.34 9.92
CA ARG A 16 -4.94 7.32 8.65
C ARG A 16 -5.82 7.61 7.43
N HIS A 17 -7.04 7.08 7.38
CA HIS A 17 -7.95 7.23 6.26
C HIS A 17 -8.47 8.67 6.06
N LEU A 18 -8.31 9.55 7.05
CA LEU A 18 -8.66 10.97 6.93
C LEU A 18 -7.44 11.88 6.77
N ALA A 19 -6.23 11.33 6.69
CA ALA A 19 -4.98 12.10 6.68
C ALA A 19 -4.62 12.75 5.33
N GLY A 20 -5.52 12.70 4.35
CA GLY A 20 -5.26 13.23 3.00
C GLY A 20 -4.36 12.30 2.17
N ALA A 21 -4.18 12.67 0.89
CA ALA A 21 -3.50 11.84 -0.10
C ALA A 21 -2.03 11.54 0.24
N GLY A 22 -1.27 12.55 0.66
CA GLY A 22 0.18 12.46 0.81
C GLY A 22 0.92 12.56 -0.52
N ASP A 23 2.24 12.36 -0.51
CA ASP A 23 3.11 12.53 -1.66
C ASP A 23 3.11 11.26 -2.54
N PRO A 24 2.73 11.33 -3.83
CA PRO A 24 2.78 10.22 -4.78
C PRO A 24 4.17 9.58 -4.92
N THR A 25 5.24 10.30 -4.66
CA THR A 25 6.61 9.77 -4.72
C THR A 25 6.82 8.62 -3.74
N TRP A 26 6.03 8.55 -2.67
CA TRP A 26 6.01 7.44 -1.71
C TRP A 26 5.71 6.08 -2.33
N ILE A 27 5.03 6.07 -3.49
CA ILE A 27 4.69 4.86 -4.26
C ILE A 27 5.59 4.75 -5.49
N THR A 28 5.68 5.83 -6.28
CA THR A 28 6.27 5.78 -7.62
C THR A 28 7.78 5.58 -7.58
N VAL A 29 8.49 6.26 -6.67
CA VAL A 29 9.94 6.17 -6.55
C VAL A 29 10.40 4.78 -6.09
N PRO A 30 9.82 4.15 -5.05
CA PRO A 30 10.20 2.79 -4.67
C PRO A 30 9.88 1.74 -5.75
N LEU A 31 8.74 1.83 -6.43
CA LEU A 31 8.42 0.91 -7.52
C LEU A 31 9.48 0.99 -8.63
N HIS A 32 9.89 2.19 -9.01
CA HIS A 32 10.91 2.38 -10.03
C HIS A 32 12.29 1.94 -9.55
N ARG A 33 12.78 2.48 -8.42
CA ARG A 33 14.17 2.32 -7.97
C ARG A 33 14.46 0.98 -7.27
N ALA A 34 13.47 0.42 -6.56
CA ALA A 34 13.66 -0.81 -5.79
C ALA A 34 13.06 -2.05 -6.46
N CYS A 35 11.93 -1.88 -7.17
CA CYS A 35 11.19 -3.00 -7.76
C CYS A 35 11.38 -3.11 -9.29
N GLY A 36 12.19 -2.24 -9.91
CA GLY A 36 12.52 -2.30 -11.33
C GLY A 36 11.39 -1.97 -12.28
N TRP A 37 10.34 -1.27 -11.81
CA TRP A 37 9.25 -0.84 -12.69
C TRP A 37 9.74 0.22 -13.68
N SER A 38 9.39 0.05 -14.94
CA SER A 38 9.72 1.00 -16.00
C SER A 38 8.75 2.18 -16.00
N HIS A 39 9.27 3.36 -16.30
CA HIS A 39 8.50 4.60 -16.39
C HIS A 39 8.15 4.86 -17.87
N GLY A 40 6.84 4.99 -18.16
CA GLY A 40 6.35 5.50 -19.42
C GLY A 40 6.25 7.02 -19.37
N ASN A 41 6.83 7.71 -20.34
CA ASN A 41 6.74 9.16 -20.46
C ASN A 41 5.89 9.52 -21.69
N ASP A 42 4.76 10.16 -21.46
CA ASP A 42 3.97 10.82 -22.49
C ASP A 42 4.00 12.33 -22.22
N PRO A 43 4.80 13.10 -22.95
CA PRO A 43 4.97 14.52 -22.69
C PRO A 43 3.69 15.35 -22.92
N LEU A 44 2.69 14.80 -23.61
CA LEU A 44 1.46 15.51 -23.94
C LEU A 44 0.35 15.31 -22.88
N ILE A 45 0.49 14.34 -22.00
CA ILE A 45 -0.52 14.02 -21.00
C ILE A 45 0.15 14.00 -19.63
N PRO A 46 -0.26 14.87 -18.67
CA PRO A 46 0.32 14.91 -17.32
C PRO A 46 -0.11 13.70 -16.51
N ARG A 47 0.49 12.55 -16.79
CA ARG A 47 0.24 11.28 -16.11
C ARG A 47 1.54 10.57 -15.77
N VAL A 48 1.53 9.82 -14.67
CA VAL A 48 2.58 8.86 -14.36
C VAL A 48 2.09 7.47 -14.73
N VAL A 49 2.87 6.77 -15.53
CA VAL A 49 2.61 5.37 -15.90
C VAL A 49 3.83 4.55 -15.53
N LEU A 50 3.62 3.53 -14.72
CA LEU A 50 4.65 2.57 -14.31
C LEU A 50 4.24 1.16 -14.71
N SER A 51 5.13 0.43 -15.39
CA SER A 51 4.92 -0.97 -15.80
C SER A 51 5.85 -1.88 -15.02
N SER A 52 5.34 -3.01 -14.54
CA SER A 52 6.14 -4.03 -13.87
C SER A 52 7.21 -4.61 -14.81
N PRO A 53 8.32 -5.18 -14.28
CA PRO A 53 9.38 -5.76 -15.10
C PRO A 53 8.90 -6.85 -16.07
N ASP A 54 7.89 -7.62 -15.68
CA ASP A 54 7.26 -8.67 -16.49
C ASP A 54 6.13 -8.15 -17.41
N GLN A 55 5.88 -6.82 -17.41
CA GLN A 55 4.84 -6.14 -18.20
C GLN A 55 3.39 -6.59 -17.89
N LYS A 56 3.16 -7.29 -16.79
CA LYS A 56 1.83 -7.78 -16.42
C LYS A 56 1.03 -6.80 -15.57
N ALA A 57 1.70 -5.98 -14.77
CA ALA A 57 1.05 -4.96 -13.96
C ALA A 57 1.37 -3.55 -14.49
N LEU A 58 0.34 -2.70 -14.47
CA LEU A 58 0.40 -1.31 -14.90
C LEU A 58 -0.22 -0.43 -13.83
N LEU A 59 0.55 0.49 -13.27
CA LEU A 59 0.07 1.52 -12.35
C LEU A 59 -0.01 2.86 -13.09
N ARG A 60 -1.18 3.49 -13.05
CA ARG A 60 -1.40 4.84 -13.56
C ARG A 60 -1.74 5.78 -12.42
N LEU A 61 -1.17 6.97 -12.46
CA LEU A 61 -1.61 8.13 -11.72
C LEU A 61 -2.02 9.20 -12.72
N GLU A 62 -3.30 9.42 -12.85
CA GLU A 62 -3.89 10.32 -13.84
C GLU A 62 -5.11 10.99 -13.22
N PRO A 63 -5.15 12.32 -13.11
CA PRO A 63 -6.34 13.03 -12.66
C PRO A 63 -7.53 12.70 -13.54
N ASN A 64 -8.60 12.18 -12.93
CA ASN A 64 -9.84 11.84 -13.59
C ASN A 64 -10.97 12.69 -13.02
N PRO A 65 -11.88 13.26 -13.83
CA PRO A 65 -13.05 14.00 -13.37
C PRO A 65 -13.91 13.22 -12.36
N ASP A 66 -13.97 11.89 -12.48
CA ASP A 66 -14.71 11.01 -11.59
C ASP A 66 -14.03 10.80 -10.21
N GLY A 67 -12.92 11.48 -9.96
CA GLY A 67 -12.19 11.43 -8.69
C GLY A 67 -11.33 10.19 -8.48
N GLN A 68 -11.26 9.27 -9.44
CA GLN A 68 -10.38 8.11 -9.41
C GLN A 68 -9.05 8.47 -10.05
N TRP A 69 -8.00 8.67 -9.24
CA TRP A 69 -6.70 9.12 -9.72
C TRP A 69 -5.71 7.99 -9.92
N TRP A 70 -5.81 6.93 -9.11
CA TRP A 70 -4.91 5.80 -9.21
C TRP A 70 -5.62 4.61 -9.80
N THR A 71 -4.99 3.97 -10.77
CA THR A 71 -5.49 2.72 -11.34
C THR A 71 -4.35 1.72 -11.44
N LEU A 72 -4.54 0.57 -10.83
CA LEU A 72 -3.63 -0.58 -10.92
C LEU A 72 -4.33 -1.66 -11.72
N HIS A 73 -3.79 -2.01 -12.88
CA HIS A 73 -4.25 -3.10 -13.71
C HIS A 73 -3.27 -4.26 -13.69
N HIS A 74 -3.78 -5.48 -13.74
CA HIS A 74 -2.99 -6.68 -13.94
C HIS A 74 -3.58 -7.47 -15.10
N ALA A 75 -2.74 -7.82 -16.06
CA ALA A 75 -3.13 -8.59 -17.23
C ALA A 75 -3.57 -10.01 -16.86
N GLN A 76 -4.36 -10.62 -17.72
CA GLN A 76 -4.74 -12.02 -17.59
C GLN A 76 -3.52 -12.94 -17.68
N GLU A 77 -3.50 -13.97 -16.85
CA GLU A 77 -2.53 -15.06 -16.87
C GLU A 77 -3.23 -16.40 -17.06
N PRO A 78 -2.52 -17.46 -17.48
CA PRO A 78 -3.09 -18.80 -17.55
C PRO A 78 -3.69 -19.22 -16.20
N GLY A 79 -5.02 -19.49 -16.19
CA GLY A 79 -5.76 -19.85 -14.98
C GLY A 79 -6.04 -18.72 -13.99
N ARG A 80 -5.72 -17.46 -14.34
CA ARG A 80 -6.02 -16.27 -13.52
C ARG A 80 -6.59 -15.17 -14.41
N PRO A 81 -7.83 -14.73 -14.20
CA PRO A 81 -8.41 -13.63 -14.95
C PRO A 81 -7.68 -12.30 -14.67
N ALA A 82 -7.81 -11.37 -15.60
CA ALA A 82 -7.36 -10.00 -15.38
C ALA A 82 -8.11 -9.37 -14.21
N TRP A 83 -7.45 -8.46 -13.51
CA TRP A 83 -8.06 -7.71 -12.41
C TRP A 83 -7.57 -6.27 -12.37
N TYR A 84 -8.29 -5.43 -11.64
CA TYR A 84 -7.90 -4.05 -11.42
C TYR A 84 -8.25 -3.59 -10.00
N ALA A 85 -7.54 -2.55 -9.57
CA ALA A 85 -7.90 -1.76 -8.40
C ALA A 85 -7.83 -0.26 -8.74
N THR A 86 -8.77 0.52 -8.22
CA THR A 86 -8.78 1.97 -8.38
C THR A 86 -8.81 2.66 -7.03
N PHE A 87 -8.21 3.86 -6.96
CA PHE A 87 -8.16 4.62 -5.71
C PHE A 87 -8.42 6.10 -6.01
N GLY A 88 -9.29 6.70 -5.21
CA GLY A 88 -9.63 8.11 -5.33
C GLY A 88 -8.46 9.05 -5.05
N ALA A 89 -8.57 10.28 -5.53
CA ALA A 89 -7.55 11.32 -5.41
C ALA A 89 -7.03 11.56 -3.98
N ARG A 90 -7.89 11.41 -2.98
CA ARG A 90 -7.57 11.64 -1.57
C ARG A 90 -7.25 10.37 -0.78
N THR A 91 -7.15 9.21 -1.46
CA THR A 91 -6.72 7.97 -0.80
C THR A 91 -5.29 8.13 -0.28
N PRO A 92 -5.03 7.91 1.00
CA PRO A 92 -3.69 8.02 1.56
C PRO A 92 -2.69 7.10 0.84
N VAL A 93 -1.56 7.64 0.43
CA VAL A 93 -0.53 6.89 -0.31
C VAL A 93 -0.01 5.67 0.44
N GLU A 94 -0.09 5.66 1.77
CA GLU A 94 0.30 4.53 2.59
C GLU A 94 -0.60 3.30 2.38
N LEU A 95 -1.88 3.52 2.06
CA LEU A 95 -2.82 2.43 1.75
C LEU A 95 -2.51 1.84 0.38
N ILE A 96 -2.28 2.68 -0.62
CA ILE A 96 -1.91 2.26 -1.96
C ILE A 96 -0.52 1.59 -1.95
N ALA A 97 0.42 2.15 -1.17
CA ALA A 97 1.74 1.58 -0.96
C ALA A 97 1.69 0.16 -0.38
N ALA A 98 0.78 -0.12 0.56
CA ALA A 98 0.61 -1.46 1.09
C ALA A 98 0.18 -2.47 0.02
N VAL A 99 -0.67 -2.07 -0.93
CA VAL A 99 -1.08 -2.91 -2.07
C VAL A 99 0.09 -3.17 -3.01
N THR A 100 0.80 -2.11 -3.41
CA THR A 100 1.95 -2.25 -4.33
C THR A 100 3.11 -3.02 -3.69
N ASP A 101 3.36 -2.85 -2.39
CA ASP A 101 4.36 -3.61 -1.64
C ASP A 101 4.00 -5.11 -1.56
N ALA A 102 2.71 -5.43 -1.42
CA ALA A 102 2.23 -6.82 -1.42
C ALA A 102 2.23 -7.44 -2.82
N LEU A 103 2.03 -6.64 -3.87
CA LEU A 103 2.11 -7.08 -5.26
C LEU A 103 3.56 -7.41 -5.67
N THR A 104 4.53 -6.62 -5.21
CA THR A 104 5.95 -6.75 -5.55
C THR A 104 6.74 -7.64 -4.59
N ASP A 105 6.08 -8.24 -3.59
CA ASP A 105 6.74 -9.12 -2.62
C ASP A 105 7.18 -10.44 -3.27
N PRO A 106 8.49 -10.72 -3.37
CA PRO A 106 9.01 -11.94 -3.98
C PRO A 106 8.82 -13.19 -3.09
N VAL A 107 8.45 -13.01 -1.82
CA VAL A 107 8.30 -14.13 -0.89
C VAL A 107 7.08 -14.97 -1.26
N PRO A 108 7.23 -16.29 -1.45
CA PRO A 108 6.09 -17.18 -1.69
C PRO A 108 5.06 -17.05 -0.57
N ARG A 109 3.81 -16.78 -0.94
CA ARG A 109 2.75 -16.59 0.03
C ARG A 109 2.37 -17.90 0.68
N PRO A 110 2.04 -17.88 1.99
CA PRO A 110 1.50 -19.06 2.65
C PRO A 110 0.27 -19.58 1.88
N LYS A 111 0.10 -20.90 1.81
CA LYS A 111 -1.08 -21.54 1.19
C LYS A 111 -2.40 -21.23 1.94
N ALA A 112 -2.31 -20.69 3.15
CA ALA A 112 -3.50 -20.30 3.92
C ALA A 112 -4.25 -19.17 3.19
N PRO A 113 -5.58 -19.25 3.10
CA PRO A 113 -6.39 -18.20 2.49
C PRO A 113 -6.18 -16.90 3.25
N SER A 114 -5.91 -15.82 2.49
CA SER A 114 -5.86 -14.47 3.05
C SER A 114 -7.26 -14.06 3.48
N ASP A 115 -7.41 -13.56 4.69
CA ASP A 115 -8.65 -13.01 5.20
C ASP A 115 -8.60 -11.48 5.18
N PRO A 116 -9.27 -10.83 4.22
CA PRO A 116 -9.29 -9.36 4.13
C PRO A 116 -9.89 -8.67 5.35
N TYR A 117 -10.77 -9.31 6.06
CA TYR A 117 -11.42 -8.77 7.26
C TYR A 117 -10.65 -9.02 8.55
N GLY A 118 -9.67 -9.94 8.55
CA GLY A 118 -8.98 -10.38 9.74
C GLY A 118 -8.28 -9.26 10.53
N TRP A 119 -7.79 -8.23 9.85
CA TRP A 119 -7.15 -7.08 10.51
C TRP A 119 -8.17 -6.09 11.05
N LEU A 120 -9.34 -5.95 10.41
CA LEU A 120 -10.44 -5.11 10.89
C LEU A 120 -11.01 -5.67 12.20
N ARG A 121 -11.30 -6.97 12.23
CA ARG A 121 -11.74 -7.67 13.47
C ARG A 121 -10.74 -7.50 14.63
N ARG A 122 -9.43 -7.61 14.35
CA ARG A 122 -8.37 -7.41 15.38
C ARG A 122 -8.26 -5.97 15.85
N ALA A 123 -8.73 -5.02 15.09
CA ALA A 123 -8.78 -3.60 15.41
C ALA A 123 -10.15 -3.18 15.95
N ASP A 124 -10.99 -4.16 16.32
CA ASP A 124 -12.32 -3.96 16.90
C ASP A 124 -13.26 -3.10 16.02
N TRP A 125 -13.14 -3.25 14.70
CA TRP A 125 -14.08 -2.62 13.79
C TRP A 125 -15.45 -3.32 13.88
N PRO A 126 -16.54 -2.60 14.15
CA PRO A 126 -17.89 -3.17 14.17
C PRO A 126 -18.30 -3.75 12.81
N ASP A 127 -19.10 -4.81 12.85
CA ASP A 127 -19.78 -5.34 11.66
C ASP A 127 -20.74 -4.28 11.09
N HIS A 128 -20.82 -4.21 9.76
CA HIS A 128 -21.67 -3.28 9.04
C HIS A 128 -22.42 -4.01 7.91
N GLY A 129 -23.68 -4.33 8.15
CA GLY A 129 -24.48 -5.15 7.25
C GLY A 129 -23.98 -6.60 7.18
N ASP A 130 -24.43 -7.33 6.15
CA ASP A 130 -24.18 -8.77 6.04
C ASP A 130 -22.74 -9.11 5.65
N ASP A 131 -22.01 -8.19 4.98
CA ASP A 131 -20.68 -8.46 4.44
C ASP A 131 -19.75 -7.22 4.47
N GLY A 132 -19.69 -6.54 5.62
CA GLY A 132 -18.91 -5.32 5.76
C GLY A 132 -18.45 -5.00 7.18
N PHE A 133 -17.58 -3.99 7.27
CA PHE A 133 -17.05 -3.44 8.52
C PHE A 133 -17.05 -1.92 8.44
N VAL A 134 -17.26 -1.27 9.59
CA VAL A 134 -17.16 0.18 9.74
C VAL A 134 -16.04 0.52 10.75
N SER A 135 -15.33 1.61 10.54
CA SER A 135 -14.33 2.08 11.51
C SER A 135 -14.99 2.51 12.83
N PRO A 136 -14.28 2.44 13.98
CA PRO A 136 -14.83 2.86 15.28
C PRO A 136 -15.34 4.30 15.31
N ASP A 137 -14.81 5.18 14.45
CA ASP A 137 -15.22 6.57 14.28
C ASP A 137 -16.33 6.75 13.22
N ALA A 138 -16.83 5.64 12.65
CA ALA A 138 -17.85 5.60 11.62
C ALA A 138 -17.52 6.41 10.34
N THR A 139 -16.24 6.65 10.04
CA THR A 139 -15.81 7.43 8.88
C THR A 139 -15.16 6.59 7.76
N ALA A 140 -14.91 5.30 7.98
CA ALA A 140 -14.45 4.38 6.94
C ALA A 140 -15.29 3.10 6.92
N PHE A 141 -15.62 2.65 5.71
CA PHE A 141 -16.46 1.48 5.45
C PHE A 141 -15.73 0.53 4.51
N VAL A 142 -15.72 -0.74 4.85
CA VAL A 142 -15.17 -1.83 4.01
C VAL A 142 -16.28 -2.81 3.75
N GLN A 143 -16.62 -3.02 2.49
CA GLN A 143 -17.68 -3.94 2.10
C GLN A 143 -17.31 -4.73 0.86
N ARG A 144 -17.85 -5.93 0.76
CA ARG A 144 -17.82 -6.76 -0.42
C ARG A 144 -19.22 -6.81 -1.03
N THR A 145 -19.31 -6.64 -2.34
CA THR A 145 -20.57 -6.86 -3.08
C THR A 145 -20.51 -8.23 -3.73
N GLY A 146 -21.65 -8.89 -3.85
CA GLY A 146 -21.74 -10.22 -4.48
C GLY A 146 -22.33 -11.26 -3.54
N SER A 147 -22.51 -12.46 -4.04
CA SER A 147 -22.98 -13.63 -3.27
C SER A 147 -21.82 -14.58 -2.98
N PRO A 148 -21.99 -15.60 -2.11
CA PRO A 148 -20.99 -16.64 -1.90
C PRO A 148 -20.58 -17.37 -3.19
N GLU A 149 -21.47 -17.37 -4.20
CA GLU A 149 -21.30 -18.06 -5.49
C GLU A 149 -20.65 -17.15 -6.55
N ASP A 150 -20.71 -15.81 -6.35
CA ASP A 150 -20.14 -14.80 -7.23
C ASP A 150 -19.11 -13.96 -6.46
N PRO A 151 -17.80 -14.06 -6.83
CA PRO A 151 -16.76 -13.32 -6.15
C PRO A 151 -16.88 -11.81 -6.43
N GLY A 152 -17.74 -11.13 -5.70
CA GLY A 152 -18.03 -9.72 -5.91
C GLY A 152 -16.86 -8.77 -5.69
N ALA A 153 -17.03 -7.54 -6.13
CA ALA A 153 -16.04 -6.47 -5.95
C ALA A 153 -15.95 -5.99 -4.50
N TRP A 154 -14.78 -5.50 -4.12
CA TRP A 154 -14.56 -4.88 -2.82
C TRP A 154 -14.58 -3.36 -2.95
N PHE A 155 -15.25 -2.72 -2.01
CA PHE A 155 -15.30 -1.27 -1.88
C PHE A 155 -14.81 -0.86 -0.50
N VAL A 156 -13.96 0.17 -0.50
CA VAL A 156 -13.53 0.83 0.73
C VAL A 156 -13.80 2.32 0.55
N THR A 157 -14.63 2.88 1.42
CA THR A 157 -15.04 4.28 1.33
C THR A 157 -14.70 4.99 2.61
N ALA A 158 -14.03 6.15 2.53
CA ALA A 158 -13.96 7.09 3.63
C ALA A 158 -14.95 8.23 3.38
N ALA A 159 -15.76 8.56 4.37
CA ALA A 159 -16.79 9.59 4.28
C ALA A 159 -16.96 10.33 5.61
N LEU A 160 -17.33 11.59 5.55
CA LEU A 160 -17.66 12.44 6.71
C LEU A 160 -19.16 12.51 6.97
N GLY A 161 -19.92 11.61 6.38
CA GLY A 161 -21.36 11.49 6.42
C GLY A 161 -21.88 10.85 5.13
N PRO A 162 -23.18 10.52 5.04
CA PRO A 162 -23.76 9.79 3.92
C PRO A 162 -23.52 10.45 2.56
N ASP A 163 -23.62 11.78 2.49
CA ASP A 163 -23.49 12.54 1.24
C ASP A 163 -22.14 13.27 1.11
N ARG A 164 -21.14 12.88 1.93
CA ARG A 164 -19.84 13.53 1.96
C ARG A 164 -18.69 12.52 1.83
N PRO A 165 -18.59 11.83 0.68
CA PRO A 165 -17.47 10.94 0.43
C PRO A 165 -16.16 11.74 0.36
N VAL A 166 -15.11 11.21 0.96
CA VAL A 166 -13.74 11.76 0.92
C VAL A 166 -12.94 11.10 -0.19
N TRP A 167 -12.94 9.77 -0.19
CA TRP A 167 -12.35 8.95 -1.23
C TRP A 167 -12.99 7.55 -1.22
N GLN A 168 -12.82 6.85 -2.33
CA GLN A 168 -13.21 5.46 -2.49
C GLN A 168 -12.06 4.68 -3.14
N ALA A 169 -11.87 3.44 -2.68
CA ALA A 169 -11.06 2.43 -3.34
C ALA A 169 -11.97 1.28 -3.78
N ARG A 170 -11.69 0.72 -4.96
CA ARG A 170 -12.39 -0.44 -5.50
C ARG A 170 -11.38 -1.49 -5.93
N PHE A 171 -11.65 -2.74 -5.60
CA PHE A 171 -10.95 -3.90 -6.13
C PHE A 171 -11.96 -4.74 -6.91
N SER A 172 -11.61 -5.12 -8.13
CA SER A 172 -12.46 -5.99 -8.94
C SER A 172 -12.60 -7.37 -8.30
N GLU A 173 -13.57 -8.13 -8.73
CA GLU A 173 -13.91 -9.47 -8.24
C GLU A 173 -12.74 -10.46 -8.24
N HIS A 174 -11.84 -10.33 -9.23
CA HIS A 174 -10.68 -11.20 -9.38
C HIS A 174 -9.41 -10.65 -8.74
N ALA A 175 -9.49 -9.52 -8.04
CA ALA A 175 -8.35 -8.97 -7.32
C ALA A 175 -7.87 -9.97 -6.23
N PRO A 176 -6.56 -10.28 -6.18
CA PRO A 176 -6.04 -11.27 -5.24
C PRO A 176 -6.33 -10.89 -3.78
N PRO A 177 -6.93 -11.78 -2.96
CA PRO A 177 -7.34 -11.46 -1.58
C PRO A 177 -6.22 -10.92 -0.69
N HIS A 178 -4.95 -11.32 -0.93
CA HIS A 178 -3.81 -10.83 -0.16
C HIS A 178 -3.52 -9.34 -0.40
N LEU A 179 -3.86 -8.77 -1.57
CA LEU A 179 -3.72 -7.34 -1.83
C LEU A 179 -4.76 -6.55 -1.04
N ILE A 180 -5.99 -7.06 -0.99
CA ILE A 180 -7.06 -6.50 -0.19
C ILE A 180 -6.71 -6.59 1.30
N THR A 181 -6.17 -7.73 1.74
CA THR A 181 -5.66 -7.92 3.12
C THR A 181 -4.54 -6.92 3.44
N ALA A 182 -3.63 -6.63 2.52
CA ALA A 182 -2.58 -5.63 2.73
C ALA A 182 -3.18 -4.22 2.89
N PHE A 183 -4.18 -3.90 2.06
CA PHE A 183 -4.89 -2.63 2.15
C PHE A 183 -5.63 -2.49 3.49
N THR A 184 -6.44 -3.47 3.87
CA THR A 184 -7.22 -3.42 5.13
C THR A 184 -6.33 -3.45 6.37
N LYS A 185 -5.19 -4.15 6.33
CA LYS A 185 -4.16 -4.10 7.37
C LYS A 185 -3.59 -2.68 7.52
N ALA A 186 -3.28 -2.01 6.43
CA ALA A 186 -2.79 -0.64 6.45
C ALA A 186 -3.88 0.34 6.93
N LEU A 187 -5.12 0.12 6.53
CA LEU A 187 -6.30 0.90 6.93
C LEU A 187 -6.56 0.81 8.43
N ALA A 188 -6.53 -0.41 9.00
CA ALA A 188 -6.75 -0.67 10.42
C ALA A 188 -5.58 -0.27 11.32
N ASN A 189 -4.45 0.19 10.76
CA ASN A 189 -3.29 0.57 11.55
C ASN A 189 -3.52 1.91 12.27
N PRO A 190 -3.55 1.94 13.62
CA PRO A 190 -3.86 3.15 14.38
C PRO A 190 -2.71 4.18 14.41
N LYS A 191 -1.51 3.81 13.94
CA LYS A 191 -0.37 4.72 13.95
C LYS A 191 -0.64 5.93 13.05
N PRO A 192 -0.38 7.14 13.55
CA PRO A 192 -0.51 8.34 12.74
C PRO A 192 0.42 8.31 11.51
N VAL A 193 0.07 9.05 10.49
CA VAL A 193 0.90 9.27 9.32
C VAL A 193 1.48 10.67 9.32
N LEU A 194 2.68 10.81 8.79
CA LEU A 194 3.37 12.08 8.69
C LEU A 194 2.93 12.83 7.43
N ARG A 195 2.65 14.13 7.57
CA ARG A 195 2.35 15.06 6.47
C ARG A 195 3.18 16.32 6.60
N THR A 196 3.61 16.84 5.47
CA THR A 196 4.34 18.12 5.35
C THR A 196 3.50 19.22 4.68
N ASP A 197 2.35 18.85 4.09
CA ASP A 197 1.52 19.75 3.28
C ASP A 197 0.61 20.66 4.13
N GLY A 198 0.68 20.51 5.45
CA GLY A 198 -0.15 21.26 6.38
C GLY A 198 -1.64 20.89 6.32
N PRO A 199 -2.49 21.65 7.05
CA PRO A 199 -3.90 21.27 7.27
C PRO A 199 -4.81 21.42 6.05
N ARG A 200 -4.33 22.02 4.94
CA ARG A 200 -5.14 22.24 3.73
C ARG A 200 -5.46 20.92 2.99
N ALA A 201 -4.62 19.92 3.13
CA ALA A 201 -4.80 18.60 2.50
C ALA A 201 -5.84 17.72 3.22
N LEU A 202 -6.24 18.07 4.45
CA LEU A 202 -7.19 17.29 5.24
C LEU A 202 -8.62 17.39 4.71
N ALA A 203 -9.37 16.30 4.79
CA ALA A 203 -10.79 16.24 4.45
C ALA A 203 -11.66 17.02 5.45
N THR A 204 -11.25 17.05 6.70
CA THR A 204 -11.90 17.77 7.80
C THR A 204 -10.86 18.29 8.78
N ARG A 205 -11.24 19.33 9.55
CA ARG A 205 -10.47 19.87 10.68
C ARG A 205 -11.17 19.63 12.00
N ASP A 206 -12.25 18.84 12.01
CA ASP A 206 -12.97 18.51 13.22
C ASP A 206 -12.07 17.69 14.15
N PRO A 207 -11.73 18.19 15.36
CA PRO A 207 -10.84 17.50 16.29
C PRO A 207 -11.46 16.21 16.86
N ASN A 208 -12.77 16.01 16.73
CA ASN A 208 -13.43 14.76 17.13
C ASN A 208 -13.19 13.64 16.09
N LEU A 209 -12.87 14.00 14.84
CA LEU A 209 -12.65 13.05 13.75
C LEU A 209 -11.18 12.90 13.39
N VAL A 210 -10.37 13.95 13.55
CA VAL A 210 -8.95 13.95 13.18
C VAL A 210 -8.10 14.51 14.31
N THR A 211 -7.19 13.68 14.79
CA THR A 211 -6.12 14.13 15.70
C THR A 211 -4.93 14.59 14.86
N ARG A 212 -4.45 15.80 15.12
CA ARG A 212 -3.29 16.39 14.48
C ARG A 212 -2.30 16.86 15.53
N ASN A 213 -1.08 16.30 15.50
CA ASN A 213 0.03 16.71 16.37
C ASN A 213 1.12 17.32 15.48
N THR A 214 1.32 18.63 15.58
CA THR A 214 2.36 19.36 14.85
C THR A 214 3.64 19.40 15.66
N THR A 215 4.78 19.11 15.04
CA THR A 215 6.09 19.18 15.67
C THR A 215 7.18 19.51 14.65
N ASP A 216 8.29 20.05 15.12
CA ASP A 216 9.48 20.24 14.32
C ASP A 216 10.34 18.99 14.34
N VAL A 217 10.70 18.48 13.17
CA VAL A 217 11.66 17.38 13.00
C VAL A 217 12.84 17.82 12.15
N LEU A 218 13.99 17.20 12.30
CA LEU A 218 15.13 17.49 11.44
C LEU A 218 14.79 17.18 9.99
N ALA A 219 15.05 18.11 9.08
CA ALA A 219 14.76 17.98 7.64
C ALA A 219 15.38 16.72 7.04
N VAL A 220 16.53 16.27 7.55
CA VAL A 220 17.22 15.04 7.12
C VAL A 220 16.38 13.79 7.36
N TYR A 221 15.56 13.74 8.41
CA TYR A 221 14.69 12.59 8.66
C TYR A 221 13.53 12.53 7.66
N VAL A 222 12.94 13.66 7.34
CA VAL A 222 11.87 13.74 6.33
C VAL A 222 12.43 13.35 4.96
N ALA A 223 13.54 13.93 4.55
CA ALA A 223 14.20 13.61 3.28
C ALA A 223 14.69 12.14 3.23
N GLY A 224 15.17 11.61 4.37
CA GLY A 224 15.66 10.24 4.48
C GLY A 224 14.57 9.16 4.49
N ALA A 225 13.32 9.50 4.82
CA ALA A 225 12.24 8.53 4.95
C ALA A 225 11.94 7.78 3.64
N LEU A 226 11.93 8.50 2.51
CA LEU A 226 11.72 7.91 1.19
C LEU A 226 12.89 7.00 0.80
N GLU A 227 14.12 7.42 1.02
CA GLU A 227 15.33 6.62 0.75
C GLU A 227 15.36 5.35 1.59
N GLU A 228 14.98 5.42 2.84
CA GLU A 228 14.87 4.25 3.71
C GLU A 228 13.79 3.28 3.21
N ARG A 229 12.66 3.80 2.73
CA ARG A 229 11.62 2.98 2.09
C ARG A 229 12.15 2.27 0.84
N VAL A 230 12.87 2.98 -0.04
CA VAL A 230 13.51 2.40 -1.23
C VAL A 230 14.47 1.29 -0.83
N ARG A 231 15.37 1.55 0.13
CA ARG A 231 16.35 0.58 0.61
C ARG A 231 15.69 -0.68 1.18
N ARG A 232 14.64 -0.52 1.98
CA ARG A 232 13.88 -1.63 2.57
C ARG A 232 13.23 -2.51 1.50
N LEU A 233 12.66 -1.93 0.44
CA LEU A 233 12.04 -2.68 -0.64
C LEU A 233 13.08 -3.37 -1.53
N ALA A 234 14.19 -2.70 -1.84
CA ALA A 234 15.31 -3.30 -2.57
C ALA A 234 15.89 -4.51 -1.84
N GLY A 235 15.99 -4.44 -0.51
CA GLY A 235 16.45 -5.56 0.31
C GLY A 235 15.57 -6.82 0.25
N ARG A 236 14.27 -6.69 -0.11
CA ARG A 236 13.38 -7.85 -0.33
C ARG A 236 13.67 -8.56 -1.65
N SER A 237 14.11 -7.82 -2.67
CA SER A 237 14.35 -8.33 -4.01
C SER A 237 15.73 -8.96 -4.19
N THR A 238 16.63 -8.80 -3.21
CA THR A 238 17.96 -9.41 -3.25
C THR A 238 17.84 -10.89 -2.90
N PRO A 239 18.18 -11.84 -3.80
CA PRO A 239 18.20 -13.27 -3.45
C PRO A 239 19.16 -13.47 -2.28
N SER A 240 18.69 -14.15 -1.23
CA SER A 240 19.58 -14.61 -0.17
C SER A 240 20.72 -15.42 -0.81
N PRO A 241 22.01 -15.13 -0.54
CA PRO A 241 23.10 -15.92 -1.12
C PRO A 241 22.85 -17.39 -0.79
N ALA A 242 22.85 -18.24 -1.83
CA ALA A 242 22.72 -19.67 -1.67
C ALA A 242 23.78 -20.15 -0.66
N PRO A 243 23.42 -21.02 0.31
CA PRO A 243 24.41 -21.57 1.21
C PRO A 243 25.49 -22.24 0.38
N LEU A 244 26.76 -21.86 0.63
CA LEU A 244 27.91 -22.46 -0.01
C LEU A 244 27.82 -24.00 0.14
N PRO A 245 28.03 -24.78 -0.93
CA PRO A 245 28.00 -26.22 -0.82
C PRO A 245 29.03 -26.64 0.21
N THR A 246 28.57 -27.24 1.30
CA THR A 246 29.43 -27.87 2.30
C THR A 246 30.25 -28.96 1.59
N GLU A 247 31.52 -28.76 1.42
CA GLU A 247 32.46 -29.70 0.87
C GLU A 247 32.38 -31.01 1.67
N ARG A 248 31.74 -32.02 1.09
CA ARG A 248 31.68 -33.36 1.67
C ARG A 248 33.11 -33.87 1.73
N ALA A 249 33.68 -33.89 2.94
CA ALA A 249 34.95 -34.52 3.21
C ALA A 249 34.93 -35.96 2.67
N HIS A 250 35.68 -36.20 1.62
CA HIS A 250 35.93 -37.54 1.10
C HIS A 250 36.71 -38.31 2.18
N ARG A 251 35.99 -39.13 2.95
CA ARG A 251 36.60 -40.17 3.79
C ARG A 251 37.20 -41.21 2.86
N ALA A 252 38.50 -41.12 2.65
CA ALA A 252 39.29 -42.14 2.02
C ALA A 252 39.21 -43.45 2.85
N ASN A 253 38.47 -44.43 2.32
CA ASN A 253 38.43 -45.76 2.87
C ASN A 253 39.71 -46.51 2.41
N ARG A 254 40.76 -46.52 3.27
CA ARG A 254 41.90 -47.42 3.08
C ARG A 254 41.50 -48.83 3.45
N GLY A 255 41.17 -49.63 2.43
CA GLY A 255 41.06 -51.06 2.57
C GLY A 255 42.36 -51.69 3.01
N ARG A 256 42.38 -52.46 4.08
CA ARG A 256 43.39 -53.43 4.46
C ARG A 256 43.30 -54.63 3.55
N ALA A 257 44.38 -54.92 2.85
CA ALA A 257 44.63 -56.27 2.30
C ALA A 257 45.16 -57.16 3.39
N CYS A 258 44.65 -58.38 3.46
CA CYS A 258 45.32 -59.63 3.85
C CYS A 258 44.85 -60.70 2.87
#